data_ddafb9cbcf7ae0034255b2052258ccc0
#
_entry.id   ddafb9cbcf7ae0034255b2052258ccc0
#
_cell.length_a   1.000
_cell.length_b   1.000
_cell.length_c   1.000
_cell.angle_alpha   90.00
_cell.angle_beta   90.00
_cell.angle_gamma   90.00
#
_symmetry.space_group_name_H-M   'P 1'
#
loop_
_entity.id
_entity.type
_entity.pdbx_description
1 polymer ?
#
loop_
_entity_poly.entity_id
_entity_poly.type
_entity_poly.pdbx_seq_one_letter_code
_entity_poly.pdbx_strand_id
1 'polypeptide(L)'
;MEINFLFFISVVPAIILYGIAKSGLGGSISLISVPLMTVVMPLQQALAIILPILIFSDMIAVYRFRREFNFSILKLIVPFAAIGIVIGSLTFNHFSEDLLKLIVGIMGFIFAGHYFLFKKEKTVPAKQNFLKGAICSSIAGFSSFCVHAGGTPTSLYLLPLRLKKEIYVGTRIIFFSCINLIKLPLYIYLSMMNFDTLFQSVSLFPLALVGIFIGYQLLKIIEENLFYNMIYVLILVSSTKLIFDFI
;
A
#
# COMPACT_ATOMS: atom_id res chain seq x y z
N MET A 1 7.68 -16.60 19.14
CA MET A 1 6.34 -16.37 18.60
C MET A 1 5.55 -17.65 18.77
N GLU A 2 4.53 -17.65 19.61
CA GLU A 2 3.68 -18.82 19.77
C GLU A 2 2.79 -18.96 18.54
N ILE A 3 2.99 -20.02 17.77
CA ILE A 3 2.15 -20.36 16.62
C ILE A 3 0.89 -20.99 17.18
N ASN A 4 -0.09 -20.14 17.46
CA ASN A 4 -1.42 -20.53 17.93
C ASN A 4 -2.48 -20.31 16.83
N PHE A 5 -3.70 -20.74 17.09
CA PHE A 5 -4.80 -20.60 16.13
C PHE A 5 -5.05 -19.15 15.70
N LEU A 6 -4.90 -18.17 16.61
CA LEU A 6 -5.05 -16.75 16.32
C LEU A 6 -3.98 -16.26 15.32
N PHE A 7 -2.75 -16.77 15.40
CA PHE A 7 -1.71 -16.46 14.42
C PHE A 7 -2.12 -16.84 13.00
N PHE A 8 -2.64 -18.04 12.82
CA PHE A 8 -3.07 -18.49 11.49
C PHE A 8 -4.21 -17.65 10.92
N ILE A 9 -5.21 -17.31 11.74
CA ILE A 9 -6.36 -16.49 11.29
C ILE A 9 -5.94 -15.05 10.98
N SER A 10 -4.93 -14.52 11.66
CA SER A 10 -4.52 -13.11 11.51
C SER A 10 -3.42 -12.93 10.48
N VAL A 11 -2.31 -13.67 10.61
CA VAL A 11 -1.10 -13.44 9.80
C VAL A 11 -1.25 -14.02 8.39
N VAL A 12 -1.80 -15.22 8.25
CA VAL A 12 -1.92 -15.88 6.94
C VAL A 12 -2.78 -15.06 5.97
N PRO A 13 -4.00 -14.64 6.33
CA PRO A 13 -4.79 -13.77 5.44
C PRO A 13 -4.10 -12.43 5.18
N ALA A 14 -3.46 -11.83 6.20
CA ALA A 14 -2.76 -10.56 6.04
C ALA A 14 -1.68 -10.62 4.94
N ILE A 15 -0.85 -11.67 4.96
CA ILE A 15 0.24 -11.82 3.98
C ILE A 15 -0.29 -12.17 2.59
N ILE A 16 -1.32 -13.02 2.49
CA ILE A 16 -1.98 -13.31 1.20
C ILE A 16 -2.59 -12.02 0.62
N LEU A 17 -3.27 -11.20 1.42
CA LEU A 17 -3.82 -9.91 0.99
C LEU A 17 -2.73 -8.96 0.51
N TYR A 18 -1.56 -8.92 1.15
CA TYR A 18 -0.42 -8.17 0.64
C TYR A 18 0.04 -8.67 -0.73
N GLY A 19 0.16 -9.97 -0.92
CA GLY A 19 0.51 -10.56 -2.21
C GLY A 19 -0.50 -10.16 -3.31
N ILE A 20 -1.79 -10.26 -3.02
CA ILE A 20 -2.88 -9.84 -3.92
C ILE A 20 -2.77 -8.34 -4.24
N ALA A 21 -2.55 -7.50 -3.24
CA ALA A 21 -2.39 -6.06 -3.43
C ALA A 21 -1.19 -5.72 -4.34
N LYS A 22 -0.08 -6.44 -4.20
CA LYS A 22 1.15 -6.27 -4.99
C LYS A 22 1.02 -6.71 -6.44
N SER A 23 0.12 -7.63 -6.76
CA SER A 23 -0.13 -8.05 -8.14
C SER A 23 -0.98 -7.06 -8.96
N GLY A 24 -1.45 -5.97 -8.36
CA GLY A 24 -2.09 -4.87 -9.08
C GLY A 24 -3.54 -4.56 -8.71
N LEU A 25 -4.20 -5.37 -7.88
CA LEU A 25 -5.59 -5.12 -7.46
C LEU A 25 -5.77 -3.93 -6.50
N GLY A 26 -4.69 -3.22 -6.20
CA GLY A 26 -4.73 -1.97 -5.45
C GLY A 26 -4.30 -2.11 -4.00
N GLY A 27 -3.46 -1.16 -3.57
CA GLY A 27 -2.89 -1.11 -2.21
C GLY A 27 -3.89 -0.84 -1.09
N SER A 28 -5.16 -0.61 -1.42
CA SER A 28 -6.21 -0.43 -0.39
C SER A 28 -6.56 -1.72 0.33
N ILE A 29 -6.43 -2.88 -0.35
CA ILE A 29 -6.60 -4.21 0.30
C ILE A 29 -5.55 -4.40 1.40
N SER A 30 -4.33 -3.93 1.18
CA SER A 30 -3.24 -4.08 2.16
C SER A 30 -3.44 -3.25 3.44
N LEU A 31 -4.35 -2.27 3.44
CA LEU A 31 -4.66 -1.49 4.64
C LEU A 31 -5.21 -2.34 5.79
N ILE A 32 -5.86 -3.46 5.47
CA ILE A 32 -6.43 -4.38 6.47
C ILE A 32 -5.34 -5.29 7.06
N SER A 33 -4.23 -5.48 6.35
CA SER A 33 -3.21 -6.46 6.72
C SER A 33 -2.44 -6.07 7.99
N VAL A 34 -2.07 -4.78 8.16
CA VAL A 34 -1.40 -4.33 9.40
C VAL A 34 -2.30 -4.52 10.62
N PRO A 35 -3.56 -4.04 10.64
CA PRO A 35 -4.49 -4.31 11.73
C PRO A 35 -4.67 -5.80 12.03
N LEU A 36 -4.73 -6.66 11.02
CA LEU A 36 -4.82 -8.11 11.26
C LEU A 36 -3.60 -8.66 11.98
N MET A 37 -2.40 -8.21 11.63
CA MET A 37 -1.18 -8.66 12.29
C MET A 37 -1.05 -8.08 13.71
N THR A 38 -1.53 -6.87 13.95
CA THR A 38 -1.46 -6.24 15.28
C THR A 38 -2.39 -6.90 16.31
N VAL A 39 -3.30 -7.78 15.90
CA VAL A 39 -4.06 -8.63 16.84
C VAL A 39 -3.15 -9.59 17.63
N VAL A 40 -2.04 -10.03 17.03
CA VAL A 40 -1.16 -11.08 17.60
C VAL A 40 0.27 -10.61 17.88
N MET A 41 0.63 -9.40 17.49
CA MET A 41 1.98 -8.84 17.70
C MET A 41 1.96 -7.30 17.75
N PRO A 42 2.96 -6.66 18.41
CA PRO A 42 3.10 -5.21 18.39
C PRO A 42 3.26 -4.64 16.98
N LEU A 43 2.77 -3.40 16.77
CA LEU A 43 2.83 -2.71 15.46
C LEU A 43 4.24 -2.71 14.87
N GLN A 44 5.26 -2.34 15.64
CA GLN A 44 6.65 -2.28 15.17
C GLN A 44 7.13 -3.62 14.62
N GLN A 45 6.79 -4.72 15.30
CA GLN A 45 7.12 -6.07 14.86
C GLN A 45 6.37 -6.43 13.56
N ALA A 46 5.08 -6.13 13.47
CA ALA A 46 4.28 -6.36 12.27
C ALA A 46 4.88 -5.61 11.07
N LEU A 47 5.23 -4.32 11.24
CA LEU A 47 5.84 -3.51 10.18
C LEU A 47 7.22 -4.07 9.75
N ALA A 48 8.04 -4.52 10.72
CA ALA A 48 9.35 -5.09 10.46
C ALA A 48 9.28 -6.42 9.70
N ILE A 49 8.28 -7.26 9.98
CA ILE A 49 8.03 -8.52 9.26
C ILE A 49 7.50 -8.26 7.85
N ILE A 50 6.59 -7.30 7.70
CA ILE A 50 5.97 -6.99 6.43
C ILE A 50 6.96 -6.40 5.42
N LEU A 51 7.90 -5.55 5.83
CA LEU A 51 8.78 -4.84 4.90
C LEU A 51 9.64 -5.78 4.02
N PRO A 52 10.34 -6.81 4.53
CA PRO A 52 11.03 -7.77 3.68
C PRO A 52 10.09 -8.53 2.73
N ILE A 53 8.88 -8.86 3.18
CA ILE A 53 7.86 -9.52 2.34
C ILE A 53 7.43 -8.60 1.19
N LEU A 54 7.27 -7.29 1.46
CA LEU A 54 6.97 -6.31 0.43
C LEU A 54 8.11 -6.20 -0.59
N ILE A 55 9.36 -6.12 -0.15
CA ILE A 55 10.54 -6.03 -1.02
C ILE A 55 10.65 -7.29 -1.89
N PHE A 56 10.49 -8.48 -1.30
CA PHE A 56 10.47 -9.74 -2.04
C PHE A 56 9.36 -9.77 -3.09
N SER A 57 8.15 -9.38 -2.71
CA SER A 57 7.01 -9.29 -3.62
C SER A 57 7.24 -8.26 -4.74
N ASP A 58 7.90 -7.14 -4.41
CA ASP A 58 8.24 -6.10 -5.38
C ASP A 58 9.23 -6.60 -6.43
N MET A 59 10.23 -7.41 -6.07
CA MET A 59 11.18 -7.99 -7.03
C MET A 59 10.44 -8.78 -8.12
N ILE A 60 9.48 -9.61 -7.73
CA ILE A 60 8.67 -10.41 -8.66
C ILE A 60 7.77 -9.50 -9.52
N ALA A 61 7.09 -8.56 -8.88
CA ALA A 61 6.16 -7.66 -9.55
C ALA A 61 6.87 -6.70 -10.51
N VAL A 62 8.02 -6.12 -10.13
CA VAL A 62 8.84 -5.26 -10.99
C VAL A 62 9.33 -6.03 -12.21
N TYR A 63 9.81 -7.27 -12.06
CA TYR A 63 10.21 -8.08 -13.19
C TYR A 63 9.09 -8.25 -14.23
N ARG A 64 7.85 -8.47 -13.76
CA ARG A 64 6.67 -8.64 -14.62
C ARG A 64 6.24 -7.34 -15.31
N PHE A 65 6.26 -6.19 -14.60
CA PHE A 65 5.77 -4.90 -15.09
C PHE A 65 6.88 -3.92 -15.52
N ARG A 66 8.12 -4.37 -15.66
CA ARG A 66 9.30 -3.54 -15.98
C ARG A 66 9.21 -2.68 -17.24
N ARG A 67 8.28 -2.97 -18.14
CA ARG A 67 8.04 -2.23 -19.40
C ARG A 67 6.70 -1.47 -19.39
N GLU A 68 5.91 -1.61 -18.35
CA GLU A 68 4.54 -1.14 -18.29
C GLU A 68 4.38 -0.08 -17.18
N PHE A 69 5.07 1.05 -17.28
CA PHE A 69 5.00 2.12 -16.29
C PHE A 69 5.17 3.51 -16.91
N ASN A 70 4.77 4.55 -16.18
CA ASN A 70 4.93 5.93 -16.60
C ASN A 70 6.09 6.60 -15.84
N PHE A 71 7.22 6.78 -16.52
CA PHE A 71 8.43 7.34 -15.92
C PHE A 71 8.27 8.82 -15.52
N SER A 72 7.49 9.61 -16.28
CA SER A 72 7.23 11.02 -15.95
C SER A 72 6.52 11.16 -14.61
N ILE A 73 5.57 10.29 -14.34
CA ILE A 73 4.87 10.23 -13.05
C ILE A 73 5.84 9.84 -11.93
N LEU A 74 6.65 8.79 -12.14
CA LEU A 74 7.61 8.31 -11.13
C LEU A 74 8.64 9.36 -10.76
N LYS A 75 9.16 10.12 -11.73
CA LYS A 75 10.09 11.24 -11.48
C LYS A 75 9.50 12.28 -10.53
N LEU A 76 8.20 12.47 -10.57
CA LEU A 76 7.51 13.40 -9.68
C LEU A 76 7.26 12.75 -8.31
N ILE A 77 6.63 11.57 -8.27
CA ILE A 77 6.08 11.05 -7.01
C ILE A 77 7.12 10.40 -6.09
N VAL A 78 8.20 9.80 -6.65
CA VAL A 78 9.22 9.11 -5.83
C VAL A 78 10.01 10.06 -4.93
N PRO A 79 10.55 11.20 -5.42
CA PRO A 79 11.29 12.14 -4.56
C PRO A 79 10.45 12.69 -3.42
N PHE A 80 9.20 13.08 -3.69
CA PHE A 80 8.32 13.62 -2.65
C PHE A 80 7.89 12.54 -1.65
N ALA A 81 7.72 11.30 -2.09
CA ALA A 81 7.49 10.19 -1.17
C ALA A 81 8.73 9.92 -0.29
N ALA A 82 9.94 10.05 -0.81
CA ALA A 82 11.16 9.95 -0.02
C ALA A 82 11.21 11.03 1.08
N ILE A 83 10.82 12.27 0.78
CA ILE A 83 10.67 13.32 1.79
C ILE A 83 9.66 12.91 2.86
N GLY A 84 8.49 12.39 2.45
CA GLY A 84 7.47 11.90 3.38
C GLY A 84 7.97 10.76 4.27
N ILE A 85 8.77 9.83 3.73
CA ILE A 85 9.40 8.74 4.50
C ILE A 85 10.36 9.29 5.55
N VAL A 86 11.21 10.25 5.18
CA VAL A 86 12.16 10.89 6.12
C VAL A 86 11.40 11.60 7.24
N ILE A 87 10.36 12.39 6.93
CA ILE A 87 9.50 13.01 7.94
C ILE A 87 8.86 11.93 8.82
N GLY A 88 8.34 10.86 8.25
CA GLY A 88 7.76 9.73 8.98
C GLY A 88 8.77 9.09 9.93
N SER A 89 10.02 8.88 9.49
CA SER A 89 11.05 8.29 10.34
C SER A 89 11.45 9.15 11.53
N LEU A 90 11.46 10.48 11.35
CA LEU A 90 11.80 11.44 12.42
C LEU A 90 10.65 11.62 13.43
N THR A 91 9.42 11.41 12.99
CA THR A 91 8.23 11.69 13.79
C THR A 91 7.48 10.44 14.24
N PHE A 92 7.96 9.25 13.87
CA PHE A 92 7.28 7.97 14.13
C PHE A 92 6.81 7.78 15.58
N ASN A 93 7.66 8.15 16.53
CA ASN A 93 7.37 8.00 17.96
C ASN A 93 6.42 9.08 18.52
N HIS A 94 6.05 10.10 17.73
CA HIS A 94 5.21 11.22 18.17
C HIS A 94 3.72 11.06 17.80
N PHE A 95 3.43 10.18 16.85
CA PHE A 95 2.05 9.94 16.41
C PHE A 95 1.59 8.57 16.86
N SER A 96 0.36 8.52 17.41
CA SER A 96 -0.27 7.22 17.66
C SER A 96 -0.66 6.56 16.34
N GLU A 97 -0.60 5.23 16.31
CA GLU A 97 -1.03 4.42 15.16
C GLU A 97 -2.47 4.76 14.76
N ASP A 98 -3.35 4.91 15.75
CA ASP A 98 -4.77 5.15 15.53
C ASP A 98 -5.02 6.51 14.88
N LEU A 99 -4.28 7.56 15.27
CA LEU A 99 -4.38 8.88 14.63
C LEU A 99 -3.96 8.80 13.15
N LEU A 100 -2.89 8.06 12.83
CA LEU A 100 -2.43 7.88 11.46
C LEU A 100 -3.44 7.10 10.61
N LYS A 101 -4.03 6.06 11.16
CA LYS A 101 -5.10 5.28 10.54
C LYS A 101 -6.33 6.14 10.27
N LEU A 102 -6.73 6.95 11.25
CA LEU A 102 -7.87 7.86 11.15
C LEU A 102 -7.68 8.87 10.01
N ILE A 103 -6.52 9.53 9.92
CA ILE A 103 -6.23 10.51 8.86
C ILE A 103 -6.33 9.85 7.48
N VAL A 104 -5.70 8.67 7.29
CA VAL A 104 -5.76 7.93 6.02
C VAL A 104 -7.19 7.46 5.73
N GLY A 105 -7.92 7.04 6.75
CA GLY A 105 -9.32 6.64 6.66
C GLY A 105 -10.21 7.79 6.18
N ILE A 106 -10.15 8.95 6.80
CA ILE A 106 -10.93 10.14 6.42
C ILE A 106 -10.62 10.55 4.97
N MET A 107 -9.33 10.63 4.61
CA MET A 107 -8.93 10.98 3.24
C MET A 107 -9.49 10.02 2.21
N GLY A 108 -9.39 8.72 2.45
CA GLY A 108 -9.88 7.70 1.54
C GLY A 108 -11.41 7.69 1.45
N PHE A 109 -12.10 7.87 2.57
CA PHE A 109 -13.56 7.91 2.63
C PHE A 109 -14.12 9.09 1.82
N ILE A 110 -13.59 10.29 2.04
CA ILE A 110 -14.00 11.50 1.28
C ILE A 110 -13.75 11.30 -0.21
N PHE A 111 -12.58 10.75 -0.58
CA PHE A 111 -12.22 10.56 -1.98
C PHE A 111 -13.11 9.53 -2.68
N ALA A 112 -13.29 8.36 -2.10
CA ALA A 112 -14.12 7.30 -2.68
C ALA A 112 -15.60 7.69 -2.64
N GLY A 113 -16.06 8.32 -1.57
CA GLY A 113 -17.43 8.86 -1.45
C GLY A 113 -17.73 9.90 -2.54
N HIS A 114 -16.81 10.85 -2.74
CA HIS A 114 -16.94 11.84 -3.83
C HIS A 114 -17.04 11.17 -5.21
N TYR A 115 -16.28 10.12 -5.48
CA TYR A 115 -16.37 9.39 -6.73
C TYR A 115 -17.76 8.79 -6.96
N PHE A 116 -18.36 8.14 -5.95
CA PHE A 116 -19.68 7.50 -6.08
C PHE A 116 -20.84 8.50 -6.08
N LEU A 117 -20.75 9.58 -5.29
CA LEU A 117 -21.81 10.58 -5.19
C LEU A 117 -21.89 11.50 -6.42
N PHE A 118 -20.73 11.84 -6.98
CA PHE A 118 -20.63 12.78 -8.11
C PHE A 118 -20.19 12.10 -9.40
N LYS A 119 -20.60 10.83 -9.58
CA LYS A 119 -20.33 10.01 -10.75
C LYS A 119 -20.94 10.60 -12.02
N LYS A 120 -20.55 11.82 -12.40
CA LYS A 120 -20.59 12.26 -13.78
C LYS A 120 -19.46 11.52 -14.48
N GLU A 121 -19.80 10.85 -15.57
CA GLU A 121 -18.83 10.22 -16.47
C GLU A 121 -17.75 11.25 -16.85
N LYS A 122 -16.75 11.41 -16.01
CA LYS A 122 -15.53 12.13 -16.40
C LYS A 122 -14.77 11.19 -17.32
N THR A 123 -15.22 11.14 -18.56
CA THR A 123 -14.57 10.41 -19.65
C THR A 123 -13.18 10.99 -19.97
N VAL A 124 -12.88 12.20 -19.50
CA VAL A 124 -11.63 12.89 -19.79
C VAL A 124 -10.62 12.65 -18.65
N PRO A 125 -9.46 12.04 -18.96
CA PRO A 125 -8.37 11.88 -17.98
C PRO A 125 -7.91 13.24 -17.43
N ALA A 126 -7.68 13.32 -16.14
CA ALA A 126 -7.09 14.51 -15.52
C ALA A 126 -5.64 14.69 -16.02
N LYS A 127 -5.22 15.94 -16.21
CA LYS A 127 -3.82 16.27 -16.49
C LYS A 127 -2.96 16.04 -15.22
N GLN A 128 -1.70 15.68 -15.45
CA GLN A 128 -0.74 15.62 -14.35
C GLN A 128 -0.62 17.00 -13.69
N ASN A 129 -0.78 17.03 -12.36
CA ASN A 129 -0.66 18.24 -11.57
C ASN A 129 0.51 18.05 -10.58
N PHE A 130 1.52 18.91 -10.69
CA PHE A 130 2.73 18.83 -9.89
C PHE A 130 2.43 18.92 -8.38
N LEU A 131 1.66 19.93 -7.97
CA LEU A 131 1.39 20.17 -6.55
C LEU A 131 0.58 19.00 -5.93
N LYS A 132 -0.45 18.55 -6.64
CA LYS A 132 -1.25 17.39 -6.20
C LYS A 132 -0.38 16.12 -6.11
N GLY A 133 0.50 15.90 -7.09
CA GLY A 133 1.44 14.78 -7.10
C GLY A 133 2.41 14.85 -5.92
N ALA A 134 3.00 16.00 -5.67
CA ALA A 134 3.92 16.24 -4.57
C ALA A 134 3.25 15.99 -3.20
N ILE A 135 2.09 16.59 -2.95
CA ILE A 135 1.37 16.45 -1.67
C ILE A 135 0.94 14.99 -1.46
N CYS A 136 0.25 14.39 -2.45
CA CYS A 136 -0.24 13.02 -2.30
C CYS A 136 0.90 12.02 -2.10
N SER A 137 2.01 12.17 -2.79
CA SER A 137 3.14 11.25 -2.64
C SER A 137 3.93 11.46 -1.34
N SER A 138 4.05 12.70 -0.84
CA SER A 138 4.62 12.96 0.49
C SER A 138 3.79 12.30 1.58
N ILE A 139 2.47 12.45 1.53
CA ILE A 139 1.55 11.76 2.47
C ILE A 139 1.65 10.24 2.28
N ALA A 140 1.77 9.74 1.04
CA ALA A 140 1.93 8.32 0.77
C ALA A 140 3.23 7.77 1.36
N GLY A 141 4.34 8.47 1.23
CA GLY A 141 5.62 8.10 1.82
C GLY A 141 5.56 8.07 3.35
N PHE A 142 5.03 9.14 3.95
CA PHE A 142 4.83 9.26 5.38
C PHE A 142 3.96 8.12 5.95
N SER A 143 2.74 7.95 5.43
CA SER A 143 1.82 6.90 5.90
C SER A 143 2.31 5.49 5.57
N SER A 144 3.06 5.33 4.46
CA SER A 144 3.70 4.06 4.13
C SER A 144 4.82 3.71 5.11
N PHE A 145 5.56 4.70 5.62
CA PHE A 145 6.58 4.46 6.63
C PHE A 145 5.94 4.06 7.96
N CYS A 146 4.96 4.83 8.42
CA CYS A 146 4.36 4.67 9.75
C CYS A 146 3.48 3.42 9.88
N VAL A 147 2.65 3.11 8.86
CA VAL A 147 1.63 2.04 8.97
C VAL A 147 1.41 1.26 7.67
N HIS A 148 2.34 1.31 6.71
CA HIS A 148 2.20 0.71 5.37
C HIS A 148 0.93 1.14 4.59
N ALA A 149 0.36 2.32 4.90
CA ALA A 149 -0.90 2.83 4.35
C ALA A 149 -0.72 3.80 3.17
N GLY A 150 0.39 3.75 2.44
CA GLY A 150 0.66 4.64 1.30
C GLY A 150 -0.26 4.43 0.09
N GLY A 151 -1.03 3.34 0.05
CA GLY A 151 -1.86 2.96 -1.10
C GLY A 151 -2.96 3.96 -1.42
N THR A 152 -3.70 4.44 -0.41
CA THR A 152 -4.79 5.40 -0.57
C THR A 152 -4.31 6.75 -1.10
N PRO A 153 -3.33 7.45 -0.47
CA PRO A 153 -2.82 8.72 -1.00
C PRO A 153 -2.25 8.60 -2.41
N THR A 154 -1.56 7.50 -2.74
CA THR A 154 -1.08 7.26 -4.11
C THR A 154 -2.24 7.14 -5.08
N SER A 155 -3.32 6.44 -4.71
CA SER A 155 -4.53 6.29 -5.55
C SER A 155 -5.26 7.62 -5.77
N LEU A 156 -5.29 8.52 -4.78
CA LEU A 156 -5.85 9.88 -4.91
C LEU A 156 -5.21 10.67 -6.06
N TYR A 157 -3.93 10.44 -6.32
CA TYR A 157 -3.23 11.06 -7.44
C TYR A 157 -3.39 10.30 -8.74
N LEU A 158 -3.19 8.97 -8.72
CA LEU A 158 -3.09 8.17 -9.94
C LEU A 158 -4.45 7.82 -10.58
N LEU A 159 -5.51 7.57 -9.79
CA LEU A 159 -6.81 7.15 -10.35
C LEU A 159 -7.45 8.18 -11.29
N PRO A 160 -7.41 9.50 -10.97
CA PRO A 160 -7.96 10.51 -11.88
C PRO A 160 -7.22 10.63 -13.22
N LEU A 161 -5.97 10.17 -13.30
CA LEU A 161 -5.18 10.18 -14.53
C LEU A 161 -5.67 9.16 -15.57
N ARG A 162 -6.52 8.20 -15.17
CA ARG A 162 -7.12 7.19 -16.07
C ARG A 162 -6.10 6.52 -16.99
N LEU A 163 -4.96 6.13 -16.42
CA LEU A 163 -3.93 5.38 -17.14
C LEU A 163 -4.49 4.02 -17.58
N LYS A 164 -3.97 3.45 -18.66
CA LYS A 164 -4.25 2.04 -18.98
C LYS A 164 -3.94 1.16 -17.77
N LYS A 165 -4.74 0.13 -17.53
CA LYS A 165 -4.67 -0.74 -16.35
C LYS A 165 -3.24 -1.22 -16.06
N GLU A 166 -2.53 -1.70 -17.08
CA GLU A 166 -1.16 -2.21 -16.97
C GLU A 166 -0.18 -1.10 -16.57
N ILE A 167 -0.30 0.09 -17.17
CA ILE A 167 0.54 1.27 -16.85
C ILE A 167 0.25 1.78 -15.44
N TYR A 168 -1.01 1.79 -15.01
CA TYR A 168 -1.38 2.14 -13.63
C TYR A 168 -0.74 1.19 -12.63
N VAL A 169 -0.88 -0.12 -12.86
CA VAL A 169 -0.35 -1.17 -12.00
C VAL A 169 1.18 -1.11 -11.96
N GLY A 170 1.84 -1.07 -13.12
CA GLY A 170 3.30 -1.04 -13.19
C GLY A 170 3.89 0.22 -12.57
N THR A 171 3.27 1.39 -12.78
CA THR A 171 3.70 2.65 -12.15
C THR A 171 3.62 2.55 -10.62
N ARG A 172 2.54 1.97 -10.08
CA ARG A 172 2.40 1.75 -8.63
C ARG A 172 3.43 0.76 -8.09
N ILE A 173 3.65 -0.35 -8.78
CA ILE A 173 4.61 -1.38 -8.36
C ILE A 173 6.00 -0.77 -8.25
N ILE A 174 6.46 -0.05 -9.27
CA ILE A 174 7.79 0.58 -9.26
C ILE A 174 7.86 1.66 -8.17
N PHE A 175 6.81 2.49 -8.02
CA PHE A 175 6.75 3.48 -6.95
C PHE A 175 6.91 2.83 -5.57
N PHE A 176 6.13 1.79 -5.26
CA PHE A 176 6.20 1.11 -3.96
C PHE A 176 7.50 0.35 -3.77
N SER A 177 8.08 -0.21 -4.82
CA SER A 177 9.42 -0.81 -4.77
C SER A 177 10.47 0.22 -4.36
N CYS A 178 10.49 1.40 -4.99
CA CYS A 178 11.41 2.46 -4.61
C CYS A 178 11.25 2.89 -3.15
N ILE A 179 10.03 3.14 -2.70
CA ILE A 179 9.81 3.60 -1.32
C ILE A 179 10.07 2.50 -0.28
N ASN A 180 9.83 1.24 -0.59
CA ASN A 180 10.17 0.12 0.30
C ASN A 180 11.69 -0.04 0.45
N LEU A 181 12.45 0.13 -0.63
CA LEU A 181 13.91 0.16 -0.57
C LEU A 181 14.44 1.35 0.23
N ILE A 182 13.83 2.53 0.09
CA ILE A 182 14.20 3.73 0.89
C ILE A 182 13.90 3.51 2.38
N LYS A 183 12.82 2.82 2.72
CA LYS A 183 12.45 2.52 4.12
C LYS A 183 13.41 1.55 4.79
N LEU A 184 13.98 0.60 4.04
CA LEU A 184 14.80 -0.48 4.60
C LEU A 184 15.94 0.01 5.49
N PRO A 185 16.86 0.92 5.04
CA PRO A 185 17.92 1.41 5.89
C PRO A 185 17.41 2.17 7.12
N LEU A 186 16.27 2.86 7.01
CA LEU A 186 15.69 3.59 8.13
C LEU A 186 15.09 2.62 9.19
N TYR A 187 14.47 1.52 8.78
CA TYR A 187 13.98 0.49 9.69
C TYR A 187 15.11 -0.21 10.43
N ILE A 188 16.25 -0.43 9.76
CA ILE A 188 17.46 -0.97 10.38
C ILE A 188 18.03 0.05 11.38
N TYR A 189 18.16 1.32 10.98
CA TYR A 189 18.68 2.38 11.84
C TYR A 189 17.85 2.60 13.11
N LEU A 190 16.52 2.52 13.00
CA LEU A 190 15.59 2.64 14.13
C LEU A 190 15.47 1.34 14.96
N SER A 191 16.29 0.33 14.68
CA SER A 191 16.28 -0.97 15.37
C SER A 191 14.91 -1.67 15.34
N MET A 192 14.05 -1.32 14.36
CA MET A 192 12.77 -1.98 14.17
C MET A 192 12.94 -3.39 13.60
N MET A 193 14.01 -3.63 12.82
CA MET A 193 14.30 -4.90 12.16
C MET A 193 15.48 -5.59 12.83
N ASN A 194 15.33 -6.87 13.12
CA ASN A 194 16.34 -7.74 13.67
C ASN A 194 16.35 -9.12 12.96
N PHE A 195 17.27 -10.01 13.34
CA PHE A 195 17.37 -11.34 12.72
C PHE A 195 16.09 -12.16 12.89
N ASP A 196 15.42 -12.07 14.04
CA ASP A 196 14.20 -12.83 14.32
C ASP A 196 13.05 -12.38 13.42
N THR A 197 12.86 -11.05 13.25
CA THR A 197 11.83 -10.51 12.35
C THR A 197 12.14 -10.84 10.90
N LEU A 198 13.40 -10.84 10.49
CA LEU A 198 13.81 -11.24 9.14
C LEU A 198 13.54 -12.74 8.89
N PHE A 199 13.87 -13.60 9.84
CA PHE A 199 13.61 -15.05 9.75
C PHE A 199 12.09 -15.32 9.65
N GLN A 200 11.28 -14.63 10.46
CA GLN A 200 9.82 -14.70 10.39
C GLN A 200 9.31 -14.25 9.01
N SER A 201 9.87 -13.17 8.47
CA SER A 201 9.50 -12.69 7.12
C SER A 201 9.77 -13.75 6.05
N VAL A 202 10.95 -14.34 6.06
CA VAL A 202 11.36 -15.37 5.08
C VAL A 202 10.42 -16.58 5.15
N SER A 203 10.04 -17.02 6.35
CA SER A 203 9.11 -18.13 6.56
C SER A 203 7.72 -17.86 5.96
N LEU A 204 7.32 -16.60 5.83
CA LEU A 204 6.02 -16.18 5.29
C LEU A 204 6.05 -15.89 3.78
N PHE A 205 7.23 -15.91 3.11
CA PHE A 205 7.34 -15.69 1.66
C PHE A 205 6.45 -16.61 0.81
N PRO A 206 6.30 -17.92 1.10
CA PRO A 206 5.41 -18.78 0.33
C PRO A 206 3.97 -18.28 0.29
N LEU A 207 3.46 -17.73 1.40
CA LEU A 207 2.11 -17.17 1.46
C LEU A 207 1.96 -15.91 0.58
N ALA A 208 3.00 -15.07 0.55
CA ALA A 208 3.02 -13.91 -0.34
C ALA A 208 3.00 -14.32 -1.81
N LEU A 209 3.72 -15.40 -2.19
CA LEU A 209 3.69 -15.95 -3.54
C LEU A 209 2.28 -16.43 -3.94
N VAL A 210 1.59 -17.12 -3.05
CA VAL A 210 0.19 -17.54 -3.28
C VAL A 210 -0.69 -16.31 -3.54
N GLY A 211 -0.56 -15.28 -2.72
CA GLY A 211 -1.30 -14.02 -2.90
C GLY A 211 -0.98 -13.34 -4.24
N ILE A 212 0.30 -13.26 -4.62
CA ILE A 212 0.74 -12.68 -5.90
C ILE A 212 0.15 -13.47 -7.08
N PHE A 213 0.19 -14.79 -7.02
CA PHE A 213 -0.37 -15.63 -8.07
C PHE A 213 -1.87 -15.42 -8.24
N ILE A 214 -2.64 -15.45 -7.14
CA ILE A 214 -4.08 -15.17 -7.14
C ILE A 214 -4.36 -13.80 -7.75
N GLY A 215 -3.66 -12.77 -7.30
CA GLY A 215 -3.89 -11.41 -7.78
C GLY A 215 -3.53 -11.21 -9.25
N TYR A 216 -2.50 -11.87 -9.78
CA TYR A 216 -2.21 -11.84 -11.21
C TYR A 216 -3.26 -12.52 -12.06
N GLN A 217 -3.83 -13.63 -11.60
CA GLN A 217 -4.94 -14.28 -12.31
C GLN A 217 -6.18 -13.38 -12.32
N LEU A 218 -6.51 -12.78 -11.19
CA LEU A 218 -7.61 -11.81 -11.09
C LEU A 218 -7.40 -10.61 -12.03
N LEU A 219 -6.18 -10.05 -12.06
CA LEU A 219 -5.88 -8.90 -12.93
C LEU A 219 -6.09 -9.21 -14.42
N LYS A 220 -5.84 -10.44 -14.87
CA LYS A 220 -6.03 -10.84 -16.27
C LYS A 220 -7.49 -10.87 -16.70
N ILE A 221 -8.39 -11.29 -15.82
CA ILE A 221 -9.81 -11.51 -16.14
C ILE A 221 -10.69 -10.27 -15.88
N ILE A 222 -10.20 -9.30 -15.08
CA ILE A 222 -10.96 -8.11 -14.72
C ILE A 222 -10.89 -7.08 -15.86
N GLU A 223 -12.04 -6.64 -16.36
CA GLU A 223 -12.14 -5.53 -17.30
C GLU A 223 -11.68 -4.21 -16.69
N GLU A 224 -11.21 -3.26 -17.53
CA GLU A 224 -10.61 -2.01 -17.08
C GLU A 224 -11.59 -1.15 -16.24
N ASN A 225 -12.84 -1.01 -16.66
CA ASN A 225 -13.84 -0.25 -15.90
C ASN A 225 -14.17 -0.90 -14.56
N LEU A 226 -14.31 -2.22 -14.53
CA LEU A 226 -14.53 -2.99 -13.30
C LEU A 226 -13.33 -2.86 -12.36
N PHE A 227 -12.10 -2.93 -12.89
CA PHE A 227 -10.87 -2.74 -12.14
C PHE A 227 -10.85 -1.41 -11.38
N TYR A 228 -11.14 -0.29 -12.06
CA TYR A 228 -11.17 1.02 -11.42
C TYR A 228 -12.28 1.13 -10.37
N ASN A 229 -13.49 0.64 -10.67
CA ASN A 229 -14.59 0.64 -9.71
C ASN A 229 -14.26 -0.18 -8.46
N MET A 230 -13.65 -1.36 -8.63
CA MET A 230 -13.21 -2.20 -7.51
C MET A 230 -12.20 -1.46 -6.61
N ILE A 231 -11.23 -0.73 -7.18
CA ILE A 231 -10.27 0.04 -6.38
C ILE A 231 -11.00 1.09 -5.53
N TYR A 232 -11.96 1.82 -6.09
CA TYR A 232 -12.73 2.81 -5.33
C TYR A 232 -13.57 2.16 -4.23
N VAL A 233 -14.23 1.02 -4.50
CA VAL A 233 -14.96 0.24 -3.47
C VAL A 233 -14.02 -0.19 -2.36
N LEU A 234 -12.86 -0.74 -2.70
CA LEU A 234 -11.86 -1.19 -1.72
C LEU A 234 -11.33 -0.01 -0.87
N ILE A 235 -11.11 1.15 -1.48
CA ILE A 235 -10.74 2.37 -0.73
C ILE A 235 -11.86 2.73 0.25
N LEU A 236 -13.12 2.73 -0.20
CA LEU A 236 -14.25 3.09 0.64
C LEU A 236 -14.39 2.15 1.84
N VAL A 237 -14.40 0.84 1.58
CA VAL A 237 -14.51 -0.19 2.64
C VAL A 237 -13.36 -0.12 3.62
N SER A 238 -12.11 -0.06 3.13
CA SER A 238 -10.93 0.02 3.99
C SER A 238 -10.90 1.31 4.81
N SER A 239 -11.29 2.43 4.20
CA SER A 239 -11.34 3.74 4.88
C SER A 239 -12.40 3.79 5.96
N THR A 240 -13.58 3.23 5.68
CA THR A 240 -14.66 3.09 6.66
C THR A 240 -14.18 2.26 7.86
N LYS A 241 -13.52 1.12 7.61
CA LYS A 241 -12.95 0.30 8.69
C LYS A 241 -11.93 1.08 9.53
N LEU A 242 -10.99 1.80 8.90
CA LEU A 242 -9.98 2.58 9.64
C LEU A 242 -10.60 3.67 10.54
N ILE A 243 -11.72 4.26 10.12
CA ILE A 243 -12.44 5.25 10.93
C ILE A 243 -13.15 4.56 12.12
N PHE A 244 -13.79 3.41 11.88
CA PHE A 244 -14.45 2.66 12.94
C PHE A 244 -13.49 2.06 13.96
N ASP A 245 -12.29 1.66 13.54
CA ASP A 245 -11.26 1.15 14.47
C ASP A 245 -10.72 2.24 15.42
N PHE A 246 -10.99 3.52 15.13
CA PHE A 246 -10.61 4.67 15.98
C PHE A 246 -11.69 5.05 17.03
N ILE A 247 -12.97 4.78 16.74
CA ILE A 247 -14.13 5.11 17.60
C ILE A 247 -14.33 4.03 18.66
#